data_f619ba7c10620601176c5ac4b3a1ba0a
#
_entry.id   f619ba7c10620601176c5ac4b3a1ba0a
#
_cell.length_a   1.000
_cell.length_b   1.000
_cell.length_c   1.000
_cell.angle_alpha   90.00
_cell.angle_beta   90.00
_cell.angle_gamma   90.00
#
_symmetry.space_group_name_H-M   'P 1'
#
loop_
_entity.id
_entity.type
_entity.pdbx_description
1 polymer ?
#
loop_
_entity_poly.entity_id
_entity_poly.type
_entity_poly.pdbx_seq_one_letter_code
_entity_poly.pdbx_strand_id
1 'polypeptide(L)'
;MLILLPPSETKRPGGAGRPFDASGLALPALAPQRSAVVDALIALSADEDAAARVLKLGPKQRSEVAVNAALRDAPTMAAVDRYTGVLFDALDAASLPSASRRWLGAHVLVHSAPFGPVGALDPIPAYRLGAGTSLPGVPALRRVWAEAVSAALGDRDPRFVLDLRSEAYVALGPVPDGIPTRYVRVVSEATDGAVRALNHFNKHAKGALVRRLADERPRISSAAGFVRWADAAGLRVRESAVGELELFA
;
A
#
# COMPACT_ATOMS: atom_id res chain seq x y z
N MET A 1 10.74 4.32 12.06
CA MET A 1 10.69 3.91 10.64
C MET A 1 9.25 3.85 10.20
N LEU A 2 8.95 4.30 9.00
CA LEU A 2 7.66 4.12 8.33
C LEU A 2 7.86 3.20 7.12
N ILE A 3 6.94 2.29 6.89
CA ILE A 3 6.96 1.38 5.74
C ILE A 3 5.77 1.71 4.85
N LEU A 4 6.01 1.91 3.56
CA LEU A 4 4.97 2.15 2.57
C LEU A 4 4.78 0.91 1.70
N LEU A 5 3.58 0.35 1.68
CA LEU A 5 3.21 -0.81 0.88
C LEU A 5 2.31 -0.45 -0.29
N PRO A 6 2.39 -1.17 -1.42
CA PRO A 6 1.36 -1.12 -2.43
C PRO A 6 0.11 -1.86 -1.94
N PRO A 7 -1.07 -1.57 -2.48
CA PRO A 7 -2.25 -2.39 -2.25
C PRO A 7 -2.22 -3.65 -3.12
N SER A 8 -3.22 -4.51 -2.95
CA SER A 8 -3.50 -5.58 -3.91
C SER A 8 -4.78 -5.29 -4.71
N GLU A 9 -4.84 -5.81 -5.93
CA GLU A 9 -6.07 -5.79 -6.72
C GLU A 9 -7.16 -6.67 -6.09
N THR A 10 -6.76 -7.81 -5.51
CA THR A 10 -7.68 -8.75 -4.84
C THR A 10 -7.86 -8.39 -3.37
N LYS A 11 -9.11 -8.53 -2.91
CA LYS A 11 -9.52 -8.20 -1.56
C LYS A 11 -10.47 -9.24 -1.00
N ARG A 12 -10.40 -9.46 0.29
CA ARG A 12 -11.37 -10.28 1.02
C ARG A 12 -12.70 -9.54 1.06
N PRO A 13 -13.83 -10.19 0.75
CA PRO A 13 -15.17 -9.59 0.87
C PRO A 13 -15.60 -9.49 2.34
N GLY A 14 -16.74 -8.81 2.58
CA GLY A 14 -17.35 -8.69 3.89
C GLY A 14 -16.57 -7.80 4.86
N GLY A 15 -16.67 -8.12 6.12
CA GLY A 15 -16.08 -7.38 7.26
C GLY A 15 -17.04 -7.38 8.43
N ALA A 16 -16.55 -7.03 9.63
CA ALA A 16 -17.33 -6.91 10.86
C ALA A 16 -17.25 -5.49 11.46
N GLY A 17 -16.51 -4.60 10.80
CA GLY A 17 -16.36 -3.20 11.21
C GLY A 17 -17.57 -2.35 10.84
N ARG A 18 -17.61 -1.15 11.41
CA ARG A 18 -18.61 -0.13 11.08
C ARG A 18 -18.51 0.27 9.61
N PRO A 19 -19.54 0.91 9.05
CA PRO A 19 -19.46 1.55 7.74
C PRO A 19 -18.25 2.47 7.61
N PHE A 20 -17.80 2.69 6.37
CA PHE A 20 -16.60 3.44 6.08
C PHE A 20 -16.69 4.91 6.55
N ASP A 21 -15.72 5.32 7.34
CA ASP A 21 -15.50 6.69 7.78
C ASP A 21 -14.09 7.15 7.37
N ALA A 22 -14.02 8.07 6.41
CA ALA A 22 -12.76 8.60 5.91
C ALA A 22 -11.99 9.43 6.94
N SER A 23 -12.67 9.99 7.96
CA SER A 23 -12.06 10.83 8.99
C SER A 23 -11.26 10.04 10.01
N GLY A 24 -11.61 8.77 10.21
CA GLY A 24 -10.92 7.85 11.13
C GLY A 24 -9.64 7.21 10.58
N LEU A 25 -9.29 7.47 9.33
CA LEU A 25 -8.10 6.89 8.70
C LEU A 25 -6.83 7.66 9.05
N ALA A 26 -5.68 6.99 9.00
CA ALA A 26 -4.38 7.63 9.08
C ALA A 26 -4.26 8.78 8.07
N LEU A 27 -3.47 9.80 8.39
CA LEU A 27 -3.31 11.02 7.59
C LEU A 27 -4.66 11.74 7.34
N PRO A 28 -5.32 12.27 8.38
CA PRO A 28 -6.66 12.86 8.28
C PRO A 28 -6.72 14.09 7.35
N ALA A 29 -5.59 14.77 7.10
CA ALA A 29 -5.49 15.86 6.12
C ALA A 29 -5.90 15.44 4.69
N LEU A 30 -5.93 14.13 4.38
CA LEU A 30 -6.34 13.59 3.08
C LEU A 30 -7.87 13.41 2.94
N ALA A 31 -8.66 13.77 3.95
CA ALA A 31 -10.12 13.58 3.92
C ALA A 31 -10.82 14.22 2.71
N PRO A 32 -10.46 15.45 2.25
CA PRO A 32 -11.08 16.02 1.05
C PRO A 32 -10.83 15.21 -0.22
N GLN A 33 -9.61 14.76 -0.45
CA GLN A 33 -9.25 13.94 -1.61
C GLN A 33 -9.95 12.58 -1.57
N ARG A 34 -10.03 11.96 -0.39
CA ARG A 34 -10.76 10.71 -0.16
C ARG A 34 -12.21 10.85 -0.53
N SER A 35 -12.87 11.91 -0.04
CA SER A 35 -14.28 12.15 -0.36
C SER A 35 -14.48 12.29 -1.86
N ALA A 36 -13.69 13.13 -2.53
CA ALA A 36 -13.81 13.38 -3.96
C ALA A 36 -13.64 12.10 -4.79
N VAL A 37 -12.64 11.26 -4.48
CA VAL A 37 -12.41 10.01 -5.22
C VAL A 37 -13.49 8.97 -4.93
N VAL A 38 -13.93 8.83 -3.68
CA VAL A 38 -14.99 7.90 -3.28
C VAL A 38 -16.31 8.29 -3.95
N ASP A 39 -16.68 9.58 -3.92
CA ASP A 39 -17.93 10.07 -4.54
C ASP A 39 -17.92 9.85 -6.05
N ALA A 40 -16.81 10.13 -6.72
CA ALA A 40 -16.68 9.90 -8.16
C ALA A 40 -16.74 8.39 -8.50
N LEU A 41 -16.16 7.53 -7.66
CA LEU A 41 -16.20 6.08 -7.86
C LEU A 41 -17.60 5.50 -7.67
N ILE A 42 -18.35 5.98 -6.66
CA ILE A 42 -19.76 5.62 -6.43
C ILE A 42 -20.61 6.10 -7.60
N ALA A 43 -20.44 7.36 -8.03
CA ALA A 43 -21.18 7.92 -9.16
C ALA A 43 -20.96 7.14 -10.46
N LEU A 44 -19.71 6.77 -10.77
CA LEU A 44 -19.38 5.90 -11.90
C LEU A 44 -20.10 4.56 -11.80
N SER A 45 -20.20 4.01 -10.60
CA SER A 45 -20.76 2.67 -10.34
C SER A 45 -22.28 2.62 -10.42
N ALA A 46 -22.95 3.75 -10.64
CA ALA A 46 -24.39 3.78 -10.96
C ALA A 46 -24.70 3.26 -12.37
N ASP A 47 -23.74 3.28 -13.29
CA ASP A 47 -23.81 2.66 -14.63
C ASP A 47 -22.79 1.51 -14.71
N GLU A 48 -23.29 0.28 -14.65
CA GLU A 48 -22.44 -0.92 -14.65
C GLU A 48 -21.58 -1.03 -15.90
N ASP A 49 -22.11 -0.70 -17.08
CA ASP A 49 -21.37 -0.82 -18.33
C ASP A 49 -20.28 0.26 -18.45
N ALA A 50 -20.59 1.49 -18.06
CA ALA A 50 -19.59 2.55 -17.97
C ALA A 50 -18.50 2.20 -16.96
N ALA A 51 -18.87 1.74 -15.78
CA ALA A 51 -17.94 1.32 -14.75
C ALA A 51 -17.03 0.17 -15.22
N ALA A 52 -17.61 -0.86 -15.84
CA ALA A 52 -16.85 -1.99 -16.38
C ALA A 52 -15.81 -1.55 -17.43
N ARG A 53 -16.17 -0.62 -18.32
CA ARG A 53 -15.25 -0.06 -19.32
C ARG A 53 -14.12 0.74 -18.67
N VAL A 54 -14.46 1.67 -17.77
CA VAL A 54 -13.49 2.57 -17.13
C VAL A 54 -12.51 1.79 -16.23
N LEU A 55 -13.05 0.85 -15.46
CA LEU A 55 -12.27 0.02 -14.53
C LEU A 55 -11.60 -1.17 -15.23
N LYS A 56 -11.84 -1.37 -16.53
CA LYS A 56 -11.32 -2.48 -17.36
C LYS A 56 -11.66 -3.84 -16.77
N LEU A 57 -12.91 -4.04 -16.36
CA LEU A 57 -13.39 -5.27 -15.76
C LEU A 57 -13.77 -6.31 -16.82
N GLY A 58 -13.24 -7.51 -16.65
CA GLY A 58 -13.69 -8.66 -17.42
C GLY A 58 -15.08 -9.14 -16.95
N PRO A 59 -15.76 -10.03 -17.73
CA PRO A 59 -17.11 -10.51 -17.41
C PRO A 59 -17.24 -11.08 -15.99
N LYS A 60 -16.21 -11.79 -15.50
CA LYS A 60 -16.22 -12.37 -14.14
C LYS A 60 -16.00 -11.35 -13.01
N GLN A 61 -15.67 -10.12 -13.35
CA GLN A 61 -15.36 -9.06 -12.37
C GLN A 61 -16.46 -7.98 -12.31
N ARG A 62 -17.53 -8.11 -13.10
CA ARG A 62 -18.61 -7.10 -13.13
C ARG A 62 -19.28 -6.89 -11.77
N SER A 63 -19.37 -7.93 -10.95
CA SER A 63 -19.86 -7.82 -9.57
C SER A 63 -19.08 -6.82 -8.70
N GLU A 64 -17.84 -6.48 -9.06
CA GLU A 64 -17.06 -5.48 -8.35
C GLU A 64 -17.59 -4.05 -8.52
N VAL A 65 -18.44 -3.80 -9.51
CA VAL A 65 -19.15 -2.51 -9.66
C VAL A 65 -20.11 -2.29 -8.48
N ALA A 66 -20.87 -3.31 -8.10
CA ALA A 66 -21.76 -3.24 -6.94
C ALA A 66 -20.99 -3.02 -5.62
N VAL A 67 -19.77 -3.59 -5.52
CA VAL A 67 -18.88 -3.34 -4.37
C VAL A 67 -18.51 -1.85 -4.26
N ASN A 68 -18.20 -1.21 -5.39
CA ASN A 68 -17.90 0.23 -5.40
C ASN A 68 -19.13 1.09 -5.13
N ALA A 69 -20.30 0.71 -5.64
CA ALA A 69 -21.54 1.44 -5.38
C ALA A 69 -21.88 1.50 -3.87
N ALA A 70 -21.54 0.44 -3.13
CA ALA A 70 -21.83 0.32 -1.69
C ALA A 70 -20.73 0.89 -0.78
N LEU A 71 -19.71 1.57 -1.30
CA LEU A 71 -18.50 1.94 -0.54
C LEU A 71 -18.76 2.62 0.81
N ARG A 72 -19.77 3.50 0.89
CA ARG A 72 -20.06 4.24 2.13
C ARG A 72 -20.73 3.37 3.21
N ASP A 73 -21.52 2.39 2.78
CA ASP A 73 -22.33 1.55 3.68
C ASP A 73 -21.70 0.17 3.90
N ALA A 74 -20.65 -0.15 3.13
CA ALA A 74 -20.02 -1.45 3.18
C ALA A 74 -19.29 -1.68 4.51
N PRO A 75 -19.34 -2.92 5.05
CA PRO A 75 -18.62 -3.27 6.25
C PRO A 75 -17.10 -3.21 6.03
N THR A 76 -16.40 -2.74 7.04
CA THR A 76 -14.94 -2.56 6.99
C THR A 76 -14.19 -3.68 7.71
N MET A 77 -12.91 -3.79 7.42
CA MET A 77 -11.94 -4.57 8.18
C MET A 77 -10.56 -3.88 8.09
N ALA A 78 -9.63 -4.25 8.94
CA ALA A 78 -8.29 -3.69 8.91
C ALA A 78 -7.66 -3.83 7.52
N ALA A 79 -7.00 -2.80 7.03
CA ALA A 79 -6.44 -2.76 5.68
C ALA A 79 -5.53 -3.96 5.40
N VAL A 80 -4.68 -4.34 6.35
CA VAL A 80 -3.77 -5.48 6.21
C VAL A 80 -4.49 -6.84 6.09
N ASP A 81 -5.72 -6.94 6.59
CA ASP A 81 -6.56 -8.14 6.47
C ASP A 81 -7.48 -8.07 5.24
N ARG A 82 -7.76 -6.85 4.74
CA ARG A 82 -8.58 -6.61 3.56
C ARG A 82 -7.89 -7.10 2.28
N TYR A 83 -6.63 -6.77 2.12
CA TYR A 83 -5.88 -7.16 0.94
C TYR A 83 -5.47 -8.64 0.98
N THR A 84 -5.49 -9.29 -0.19
CA THR A 84 -5.06 -10.67 -0.41
C THR A 84 -4.04 -10.73 -1.53
N GLY A 85 -3.51 -11.92 -1.83
CA GLY A 85 -2.53 -12.12 -2.89
C GLY A 85 -1.09 -12.05 -2.39
N VAL A 86 -0.15 -12.32 -3.27
CA VAL A 86 1.22 -12.75 -3.00
C VAL A 86 1.95 -11.97 -1.89
N LEU A 87 1.82 -10.64 -1.85
CA LEU A 87 2.46 -9.83 -0.80
C LEU A 87 1.79 -10.03 0.56
N PHE A 88 0.46 -9.94 0.59
CA PHE A 88 -0.30 -10.01 1.85
C PHE A 88 -0.40 -11.44 2.37
N ASP A 89 -0.38 -12.44 1.48
CA ASP A 89 -0.31 -13.85 1.86
C ASP A 89 1.05 -14.18 2.50
N ALA A 90 2.15 -13.61 1.97
CA ALA A 90 3.49 -13.76 2.57
C ALA A 90 3.64 -12.98 3.89
N LEU A 91 2.95 -11.84 4.04
CA LEU A 91 2.88 -11.11 5.30
C LEU A 91 2.09 -11.87 6.35
N ASP A 92 1.00 -12.54 5.94
CA ASP A 92 0.11 -13.34 6.82
C ASP A 92 -0.22 -12.65 8.14
N ALA A 93 -0.74 -11.43 8.04
CA ALA A 93 -0.99 -10.58 9.20
C ALA A 93 -1.99 -11.20 10.20
N ALA A 94 -2.87 -12.10 9.74
CA ALA A 94 -3.86 -12.76 10.58
C ALA A 94 -3.21 -13.69 11.62
N SER A 95 -2.07 -14.32 11.31
CA SER A 95 -1.33 -15.20 12.22
C SER A 95 -0.43 -14.45 13.21
N LEU A 96 -0.27 -13.13 13.05
CA LEU A 96 0.62 -12.34 13.90
C LEU A 96 0.04 -12.15 15.32
N PRO A 97 0.88 -12.24 16.35
CA PRO A 97 0.49 -11.88 17.72
C PRO A 97 0.04 -10.41 17.79
N SER A 98 -0.81 -10.10 18.77
CA SER A 98 -1.36 -8.75 18.98
C SER A 98 -0.29 -7.65 19.08
N ALA A 99 0.87 -7.96 19.67
CA ALA A 99 1.99 -7.00 19.75
C ALA A 99 2.57 -6.67 18.37
N SER A 100 2.74 -7.67 17.51
CA SER A 100 3.22 -7.51 16.14
C SER A 100 2.19 -6.79 15.25
N ARG A 101 0.90 -7.08 15.43
CA ARG A 101 -0.17 -6.35 14.75
C ARG A 101 -0.21 -4.88 15.16
N ARG A 102 -0.07 -4.55 16.46
CA ARG A 102 0.06 -3.15 16.90
C ARG A 102 1.28 -2.46 16.30
N TRP A 103 2.39 -3.19 16.20
CA TRP A 103 3.59 -2.66 15.53
C TRP A 103 3.31 -2.34 14.05
N LEU A 104 2.62 -3.22 13.31
CA LEU A 104 2.18 -2.91 11.94
C LEU A 104 1.33 -1.64 11.88
N GLY A 105 0.36 -1.48 12.78
CA GLY A 105 -0.48 -0.28 12.85
C GLY A 105 0.30 1.01 13.06
N ALA A 106 1.40 0.96 13.81
CA ALA A 106 2.26 2.12 14.08
C ALA A 106 3.25 2.43 12.94
N HIS A 107 3.64 1.43 12.15
CA HIS A 107 4.78 1.53 11.24
C HIS A 107 4.43 1.36 9.76
N VAL A 108 3.24 0.86 9.41
CA VAL A 108 2.91 0.51 8.02
C VAL A 108 1.74 1.33 7.51
N LEU A 109 1.92 1.93 6.33
CA LEU A 109 0.83 2.49 5.52
C LEU A 109 0.71 1.68 4.23
N VAL A 110 -0.53 1.34 3.85
CA VAL A 110 -0.84 0.75 2.54
C VAL A 110 -1.41 1.85 1.64
N HIS A 111 -0.77 2.15 0.52
CA HIS A 111 -1.20 3.22 -0.38
C HIS A 111 -2.29 2.72 -1.33
N SER A 112 -3.53 3.03 -1.05
CA SER A 112 -4.69 2.65 -1.87
C SER A 112 -5.03 3.70 -2.92
N ALA A 113 -5.66 3.31 -4.03
CA ALA A 113 -6.06 4.26 -5.07
C ALA A 113 -7.25 5.16 -4.64
N PRO A 114 -8.31 4.65 -3.95
CA PRO A 114 -9.43 5.50 -3.55
C PRO A 114 -9.21 6.26 -2.25
N PHE A 115 -8.34 5.78 -1.34
CA PHE A 115 -8.21 6.36 0.00
C PHE A 115 -6.83 6.99 0.26
N GLY A 116 -5.91 6.97 -0.74
CA GLY A 116 -4.51 7.32 -0.50
C GLY A 116 -3.84 6.34 0.49
N PRO A 117 -2.77 6.74 1.18
CA PRO A 117 -2.17 5.93 2.23
C PRO A 117 -3.12 5.78 3.42
N VAL A 118 -3.34 4.54 3.84
CA VAL A 118 -4.11 4.15 5.02
C VAL A 118 -3.24 3.34 5.97
N GLY A 119 -3.46 3.44 7.26
CA GLY A 119 -2.76 2.62 8.26
C GLY A 119 -3.05 1.13 8.07
N ALA A 120 -2.09 0.27 8.43
CA ALA A 120 -2.28 -1.18 8.32
C ALA A 120 -3.52 -1.69 9.05
N LEU A 121 -3.91 -1.05 10.15
CA LEU A 121 -5.09 -1.41 10.94
C LEU A 121 -6.29 -0.50 10.70
N ASP A 122 -6.21 0.46 9.79
CA ASP A 122 -7.33 1.32 9.44
C ASP A 122 -8.49 0.48 8.86
N PRO A 123 -9.73 0.76 9.27
CA PRO A 123 -10.89 0.05 8.77
C PRO A 123 -11.26 0.54 7.37
N ILE A 124 -11.06 -0.30 6.35
CA ILE A 124 -11.42 0.01 4.96
C ILE A 124 -12.43 -0.99 4.40
N PRO A 125 -13.35 -0.54 3.50
CA PRO A 125 -14.22 -1.43 2.75
C PRO A 125 -13.46 -2.11 1.61
N ALA A 126 -14.07 -3.12 0.99
CA ALA A 126 -13.60 -3.61 -0.31
C ALA A 126 -13.88 -2.55 -1.39
N TYR A 127 -13.06 -2.54 -2.43
CA TYR A 127 -13.19 -1.61 -3.56
C TYR A 127 -12.48 -2.17 -4.80
N ARG A 128 -12.83 -1.63 -5.97
CA ARG A 128 -12.09 -1.87 -7.22
C ARG A 128 -11.70 -0.54 -7.85
N LEU A 129 -10.44 -0.17 -7.73
CA LEU A 129 -9.83 0.98 -8.40
C LEU A 129 -8.31 0.77 -8.47
N GLY A 130 -7.73 0.97 -9.66
CA GLY A 130 -6.28 0.91 -9.88
C GLY A 130 -5.66 2.30 -9.96
N ALA A 131 -4.37 2.42 -9.66
CA ALA A 131 -3.63 3.68 -9.68
C ALA A 131 -3.68 4.42 -11.04
N GLY A 132 -3.71 3.66 -12.15
CA GLY A 132 -3.73 4.20 -13.51
C GLY A 132 -5.13 4.44 -14.09
N THR A 133 -6.20 4.32 -13.28
CA THR A 133 -7.56 4.52 -13.77
C THR A 133 -7.87 6.00 -13.95
N SER A 134 -8.38 6.38 -15.12
CA SER A 134 -8.96 7.70 -15.35
C SER A 134 -10.41 7.70 -14.88
N LEU A 135 -10.63 8.15 -13.64
CA LEU A 135 -11.96 8.18 -13.01
C LEU A 135 -12.69 9.46 -13.42
N PRO A 136 -13.91 9.36 -14.05
CA PRO A 136 -14.71 10.53 -14.38
C PRO A 136 -15.07 11.36 -13.14
N GLY A 137 -15.18 12.67 -13.29
CA GLY A 137 -15.56 13.58 -12.20
C GLY A 137 -14.40 14.07 -11.33
N VAL A 138 -13.20 13.48 -11.47
CA VAL A 138 -11.99 13.93 -10.77
C VAL A 138 -10.81 14.03 -11.73
N PRO A 139 -9.80 14.86 -11.44
CA PRO A 139 -8.54 14.84 -12.17
C PRO A 139 -7.87 13.45 -12.13
N ALA A 140 -6.88 13.23 -13.00
CA ALA A 140 -6.08 12.01 -12.91
C ALA A 140 -5.61 11.77 -11.46
N LEU A 141 -5.69 10.53 -10.96
CA LEU A 141 -5.42 10.20 -9.55
C LEU A 141 -4.05 10.73 -9.07
N ARG A 142 -3.06 10.78 -9.95
CA ARG A 142 -1.77 11.40 -9.63
C ARG A 142 -1.91 12.87 -9.24
N ARG A 143 -2.76 13.64 -9.92
CA ARG A 143 -3.01 15.06 -9.58
C ARG A 143 -3.80 15.22 -8.28
N VAL A 144 -4.69 14.29 -8.00
CA VAL A 144 -5.45 14.28 -6.76
C VAL A 144 -4.55 14.02 -5.56
N TRP A 145 -3.62 13.07 -5.69
CA TRP A 145 -2.90 12.52 -4.55
C TRP A 145 -1.50 13.05 -4.34
N ALA A 146 -0.71 13.32 -5.40
CA ALA A 146 0.74 13.45 -5.28
C ALA A 146 1.17 14.53 -4.28
N GLU A 147 0.67 15.74 -4.43
CA GLU A 147 1.02 16.85 -3.54
C GLU A 147 0.44 16.66 -2.13
N ALA A 148 -0.84 16.28 -2.04
CA ALA A 148 -1.51 16.11 -0.76
C ALA A 148 -0.86 15.00 0.08
N VAL A 149 -0.52 13.86 -0.54
CA VAL A 149 0.16 12.76 0.15
C VAL A 149 1.58 13.13 0.54
N SER A 150 2.31 13.83 -0.33
CA SER A 150 3.66 14.31 -0.03
C SER A 150 3.64 15.24 1.19
N ALA A 151 2.70 16.21 1.23
CA ALA A 151 2.52 17.09 2.38
C ALA A 151 2.17 16.32 3.66
N ALA A 152 1.19 15.43 3.59
CA ALA A 152 0.76 14.64 4.76
C ALA A 152 1.85 13.70 5.30
N LEU A 153 2.73 13.17 4.43
CA LEU A 153 3.92 12.43 4.85
C LEU A 153 4.96 13.34 5.48
N GLY A 154 5.12 14.58 4.96
CA GLY A 154 5.97 15.61 5.54
C GLY A 154 5.55 15.97 6.96
N ASP A 155 4.26 16.23 7.18
CA ASP A 155 3.70 16.58 8.49
C ASP A 155 3.85 15.43 9.52
N ARG A 156 3.86 14.17 9.05
CA ARG A 156 4.12 13.01 9.91
C ARG A 156 5.58 12.92 10.37
N ASP A 157 6.50 13.53 9.65
CA ASP A 157 7.94 13.62 9.91
C ASP A 157 8.59 12.28 10.33
N PRO A 158 8.51 11.22 9.51
CA PRO A 158 9.12 9.94 9.85
C PRO A 158 10.65 10.05 9.74
N ARG A 159 11.37 9.62 10.77
CA ARG A 159 12.85 9.61 10.77
C ARG A 159 13.49 8.82 9.62
N PHE A 160 12.77 7.86 9.09
CA PHE A 160 13.21 7.01 7.97
C PHE A 160 12.00 6.34 7.32
N VAL A 161 11.96 6.32 5.98
CA VAL A 161 10.93 5.64 5.19
C VAL A 161 11.56 4.48 4.42
N LEU A 162 10.96 3.30 4.53
CA LEU A 162 11.21 2.14 3.69
C LEU A 162 10.08 2.02 2.67
N ASP A 163 10.34 2.37 1.41
CA ASP A 163 9.31 2.39 0.37
C ASP A 163 9.31 1.09 -0.43
N LEU A 164 8.28 0.27 -0.18
CA LEU A 164 8.06 -1.01 -0.85
C LEU A 164 6.99 -0.94 -1.94
N ARG A 165 6.45 0.25 -2.23
CA ARG A 165 5.41 0.45 -3.24
C ARG A 165 5.89 0.07 -4.64
N SER A 166 4.96 -0.11 -5.57
CA SER A 166 5.27 -0.08 -6.99
C SER A 166 5.42 1.37 -7.48
N GLU A 167 6.14 1.58 -8.57
CA GLU A 167 6.40 2.90 -9.14
C GLU A 167 5.11 3.68 -9.40
N ALA A 168 4.03 3.01 -9.85
CA ALA A 168 2.73 3.64 -10.05
C ALA A 168 2.16 4.24 -8.75
N TYR A 169 2.36 3.59 -7.60
CA TYR A 169 1.91 4.10 -6.30
C TYR A 169 2.89 5.10 -5.68
N VAL A 170 4.18 5.01 -6.00
CA VAL A 170 5.14 6.09 -5.67
C VAL A 170 4.72 7.39 -6.37
N ALA A 171 4.34 7.31 -7.65
CA ALA A 171 3.88 8.46 -8.41
C ALA A 171 2.58 9.10 -7.89
N LEU A 172 1.75 8.35 -7.15
CA LEU A 172 0.54 8.88 -6.47
C LEU A 172 0.86 9.63 -5.17
N GLY A 173 2.07 9.57 -4.65
CA GLY A 173 2.44 10.27 -3.42
C GLY A 173 3.92 10.06 -3.14
N PRO A 174 4.80 10.80 -3.80
CA PRO A 174 6.22 10.73 -3.53
C PRO A 174 6.49 11.11 -2.07
N VAL A 175 7.48 10.48 -1.46
CA VAL A 175 8.00 10.92 -0.18
C VAL A 175 8.69 12.27 -0.40
N PRO A 176 8.41 13.32 0.39
CA PRO A 176 8.99 14.63 0.16
C PRO A 176 10.51 14.63 0.37
N ASP A 177 11.19 15.53 -0.33
CA ASP A 177 12.61 15.77 -0.14
C ASP A 177 12.90 16.12 1.33
N GLY A 178 14.06 15.69 1.82
CA GLY A 178 14.45 15.91 3.22
C GLY A 178 14.06 14.77 4.18
N ILE A 179 13.12 13.90 3.83
CA ILE A 179 12.84 12.69 4.61
C ILE A 179 13.76 11.54 4.13
N PRO A 180 14.62 11.01 5.00
CA PRO A 180 15.48 9.88 4.66
C PRO A 180 14.65 8.69 4.17
N THR A 181 14.81 8.33 2.90
CA THR A 181 13.99 7.30 2.24
C THR A 181 14.89 6.31 1.49
N ARG A 182 14.49 5.05 1.46
CA ARG A 182 15.03 4.03 0.57
C ARG A 182 13.90 3.29 -0.14
N TYR A 183 13.95 3.31 -1.46
CA TYR A 183 13.09 2.48 -2.31
C TYR A 183 13.68 1.08 -2.41
N VAL A 184 12.89 0.02 -2.19
CA VAL A 184 13.38 -1.36 -2.22
C VAL A 184 13.04 -2.02 -3.54
N ARG A 185 14.08 -2.39 -4.29
CA ARG A 185 14.00 -3.30 -5.44
C ARG A 185 14.29 -4.73 -4.99
N VAL A 186 13.48 -5.66 -5.41
CA VAL A 186 13.78 -7.08 -5.21
C VAL A 186 14.47 -7.61 -6.46
N VAL A 187 15.60 -8.26 -6.24
CA VAL A 187 16.47 -8.75 -7.30
C VAL A 187 16.84 -10.22 -7.05
N SER A 188 17.18 -10.94 -8.10
CA SER A 188 17.88 -12.23 -8.01
C SER A 188 19.24 -12.11 -8.66
N GLU A 189 20.19 -12.87 -8.17
CA GLU A 189 21.48 -13.06 -8.80
C GLU A 189 21.43 -14.34 -9.63
N ALA A 190 21.67 -14.21 -10.93
CA ALA A 190 21.79 -15.35 -11.80
C ALA A 190 23.13 -16.07 -11.58
N THR A 191 23.25 -17.30 -12.03
CA THR A 191 24.49 -18.12 -11.92
C THR A 191 25.73 -17.49 -12.57
N ASP A 192 25.51 -16.55 -13.49
CA ASP A 192 26.55 -15.76 -14.17
C ASP A 192 26.89 -14.46 -13.42
N GLY A 193 26.33 -14.24 -12.22
CA GLY A 193 26.52 -13.04 -11.42
C GLY A 193 25.67 -11.83 -11.88
N ALA A 194 24.88 -11.96 -12.93
CA ALA A 194 24.00 -10.90 -13.40
C ALA A 194 22.82 -10.70 -12.44
N VAL A 195 22.59 -9.46 -12.02
CA VAL A 195 21.46 -9.09 -11.16
C VAL A 195 20.25 -8.75 -12.02
N ARG A 196 19.14 -9.42 -11.79
CA ARG A 196 17.90 -9.21 -12.54
C ARG A 196 16.75 -8.88 -11.61
N ALA A 197 15.95 -7.86 -11.97
CA ALA A 197 14.72 -7.54 -11.24
C ALA A 197 13.68 -8.67 -11.38
N LEU A 198 13.06 -9.06 -10.27
CA LEU A 198 12.04 -10.10 -10.23
C LEU A 198 10.64 -9.48 -10.26
N ASN A 199 9.77 -9.93 -11.17
CA ASN A 199 8.39 -9.42 -11.23
C ASN A 199 7.45 -10.15 -10.25
N HIS A 200 7.41 -11.46 -10.25
CA HIS A 200 6.49 -12.24 -9.41
C HIS A 200 7.03 -12.44 -7.99
N PHE A 201 8.29 -12.79 -7.84
CA PHE A 201 8.94 -12.98 -6.52
C PHE A 201 9.10 -11.68 -5.73
N ASN A 202 9.06 -10.51 -6.41
CA ASN A 202 9.12 -9.20 -5.78
C ASN A 202 8.04 -9.03 -4.70
N LYS A 203 6.78 -9.39 -4.99
CA LYS A 203 5.68 -9.22 -4.04
C LYS A 203 5.83 -10.14 -2.82
N HIS A 204 6.25 -11.39 -3.03
CA HIS A 204 6.46 -12.34 -1.94
C HIS A 204 7.59 -11.85 -1.00
N ALA A 205 8.74 -11.50 -1.55
CA ALA A 205 9.88 -11.04 -0.77
C ALA A 205 9.56 -9.78 0.05
N LYS A 206 8.81 -8.83 -0.52
CA LYS A 206 8.33 -7.65 0.21
C LYS A 206 7.39 -8.01 1.36
N GLY A 207 6.47 -8.94 1.15
CA GLY A 207 5.58 -9.44 2.20
C GLY A 207 6.33 -10.14 3.32
N ALA A 208 7.25 -11.05 2.97
CA ALA A 208 8.10 -11.77 3.92
C ALA A 208 9.01 -10.82 4.73
N LEU A 209 9.56 -9.77 4.08
CA LEU A 209 10.33 -8.73 4.77
C LEU A 209 9.49 -8.02 5.83
N VAL A 210 8.26 -7.59 5.49
CA VAL A 210 7.38 -6.91 6.44
C VAL A 210 6.93 -7.86 7.55
N ARG A 211 6.69 -9.15 7.24
CA ARG A 211 6.44 -10.18 8.23
C ARG A 211 7.59 -10.27 9.23
N ARG A 212 8.82 -10.39 8.76
CA ARG A 212 10.01 -10.48 9.61
C ARG A 212 10.18 -9.24 10.50
N LEU A 213 9.98 -8.05 9.94
CA LEU A 213 9.99 -6.80 10.69
C LEU A 213 8.91 -6.76 11.79
N ALA A 214 7.71 -7.27 11.50
CA ALA A 214 6.61 -7.32 12.47
C ALA A 214 6.85 -8.35 13.58
N ASP A 215 7.48 -9.48 13.29
CA ASP A 215 7.82 -10.49 14.28
C ASP A 215 8.91 -9.99 15.24
N GLU A 216 9.96 -9.35 14.71
CA GLU A 216 11.12 -8.90 15.48
C GLU A 216 10.94 -7.49 16.08
N ARG A 217 10.14 -6.62 15.46
CA ARG A 217 9.84 -5.26 15.90
C ARG A 217 11.09 -4.41 16.18
N PRO A 218 12.05 -4.36 15.25
CA PRO A 218 13.31 -3.68 15.48
C PRO A 218 13.13 -2.15 15.59
N ARG A 219 14.00 -1.50 16.36
CA ARG A 219 14.07 -0.03 16.45
C ARG A 219 14.99 0.52 15.37
N ILE A 220 14.45 0.77 14.19
CA ILE A 220 15.18 1.30 13.02
C ILE A 220 14.78 2.75 12.78
N SER A 221 15.76 3.63 12.64
CA SER A 221 15.57 5.07 12.39
C SER A 221 16.40 5.62 11.21
N SER A 222 17.14 4.75 10.51
CA SER A 222 17.99 5.13 9.38
C SER A 222 18.21 3.96 8.41
N ALA A 223 18.66 4.26 7.19
CA ALA A 223 19.03 3.24 6.20
C ALA A 223 20.15 2.33 6.71
N ALA A 224 21.20 2.89 7.29
CA ALA A 224 22.30 2.10 7.87
C ALA A 224 21.82 1.19 9.02
N GLY A 225 20.84 1.65 9.82
CA GLY A 225 20.22 0.82 10.85
C GLY A 225 19.41 -0.32 10.26
N PHE A 226 18.71 -0.08 9.14
CA PHE A 226 17.98 -1.11 8.42
C PHE A 226 18.93 -2.17 7.82
N VAL A 227 20.01 -1.75 7.15
CA VAL A 227 20.99 -2.67 6.56
C VAL A 227 21.64 -3.56 7.63
N ARG A 228 22.07 -2.99 8.77
CA ARG A 228 22.62 -3.78 9.88
C ARG A 228 21.63 -4.80 10.45
N TRP A 229 20.36 -4.39 10.60
CA TRP A 229 19.32 -5.31 11.03
C TRP A 229 19.09 -6.43 10.02
N ALA A 230 19.01 -6.10 8.73
CA ALA A 230 18.81 -7.06 7.67
C ALA A 230 19.94 -8.11 7.64
N ASP A 231 21.19 -7.67 7.75
CA ASP A 231 22.35 -8.56 7.82
C ASP A 231 22.26 -9.50 9.02
N ALA A 232 21.99 -8.97 10.22
CA ALA A 232 21.79 -9.79 11.43
C ALA A 232 20.60 -10.76 11.33
N ALA A 233 19.57 -10.41 10.55
CA ALA A 233 18.41 -11.27 10.26
C ALA A 233 18.68 -12.28 9.11
N GLY A 234 19.88 -12.31 8.55
CA GLY A 234 20.25 -13.19 7.44
C GLY A 234 19.62 -12.77 6.10
N LEU A 235 19.16 -11.52 5.96
CA LEU A 235 18.63 -10.98 4.73
C LEU A 235 19.75 -10.28 3.95
N ARG A 236 19.94 -10.68 2.71
CA ARG A 236 20.92 -10.03 1.84
C ARG A 236 20.34 -8.74 1.26
N VAL A 237 20.84 -7.60 1.74
CA VAL A 237 20.45 -6.27 1.29
C VAL A 237 21.69 -5.47 0.92
N ARG A 238 21.63 -4.72 -0.18
CA ARG A 238 22.74 -3.88 -0.67
C ARG A 238 22.22 -2.50 -1.09
N GLU A 239 22.95 -1.44 -0.78
CA GLU A 239 22.73 -0.14 -1.43
C GLU A 239 23.19 -0.22 -2.90
N SER A 240 22.33 0.20 -3.82
CA SER A 240 22.59 0.14 -5.27
C SER A 240 22.74 1.53 -5.88
N ALA A 241 21.67 2.23 -6.04
CA ALA A 241 21.64 3.61 -6.51
C ALA A 241 21.34 4.58 -5.36
N VAL A 242 21.51 5.87 -5.61
CA VAL A 242 21.13 6.91 -4.63
C VAL A 242 19.65 6.76 -4.29
N GLY A 243 19.35 6.52 -3.02
CA GLY A 243 17.99 6.35 -2.54
C GLY A 243 17.40 4.94 -2.73
N GLU A 244 18.15 3.97 -3.23
CA GLU A 244 17.66 2.60 -3.48
C GLU A 244 18.40 1.53 -2.67
N LEU A 245 17.65 0.48 -2.31
CA LEU A 245 18.18 -0.76 -1.75
C LEU A 245 17.76 -1.94 -2.63
N GLU A 246 18.66 -2.85 -2.86
CA GLU A 246 18.39 -4.17 -3.44
C GLU A 246 18.20 -5.19 -2.34
N LEU A 247 17.05 -5.88 -2.36
CA LEU A 247 16.75 -7.04 -1.54
C LEU A 247 16.89 -8.28 -2.40
N PHE A 248 17.80 -9.16 -2.08
CA PHE A 248 18.01 -10.42 -2.79
C PHE A 248 17.02 -11.48 -2.31
N ALA A 249 16.29 -12.12 -3.26
CA ALA A 249 15.30 -13.15 -3.02
C ALA A 249 15.61 -14.42 -3.87
#